data_6b257ea616919af60c72ab1b16e571ba
#
_entry.id   6b257ea616919af60c72ab1b16e571ba
#
_cell.length_a   1.000
_cell.length_b   1.000
_cell.length_c   1.000
_cell.angle_alpha   90.00
_cell.angle_beta   90.00
_cell.angle_gamma   90.00
#
_symmetry.space_group_name_H-M   'P 1'
#
loop_
_entity.id
_entity.type
_entity.pdbx_description
1 polymer ?
#
loop_
_entity_poly.entity_id
_entity_poly.type
_entity_poly.pdbx_seq_one_letter_code
_entity_poly.pdbx_strand_id
1 'polypeptide(L)'
;MIRAGKNYDESEKLTQEKARNNIWCVISDRSYEGYTEFPKYVMKIYEVNTYEAVIQQNVKPAHVFLQTKAGNLAAGVTVNLFRNLDYAPRIILAEPENTDCWVQSMKHQKPVVCEGILDTYRAGIACGTVSWVAWNILNKTIKTSINISIEFLYTLTDESFIEFCIFNI
;
A
#
# COMPACT_ATOMS: atom_id res chain seq x y z
N MET A 1 8.54 15.08 20.43
CA MET A 1 8.00 14.85 19.07
C MET A 1 8.34 16.06 18.20
N ILE A 2 8.89 15.87 17.02
CA ILE A 2 9.22 16.93 16.07
C ILE A 2 8.26 16.78 14.88
N ARG A 3 7.55 17.84 14.53
CA ARG A 3 6.71 17.90 13.34
C ARG A 3 7.49 18.61 12.24
N ALA A 4 7.80 17.90 11.14
CA ALA A 4 8.63 18.43 10.06
C ALA A 4 8.23 17.80 8.70
N GLY A 5 8.53 18.54 7.62
CA GLY A 5 8.12 18.17 6.26
C GLY A 5 6.69 18.61 5.93
N LYS A 6 6.40 18.80 4.65
CA LYS A 6 5.08 19.17 4.14
C LYS A 6 4.18 17.95 3.92
N ASN A 7 4.79 16.81 3.69
CA ASN A 7 4.13 15.52 3.46
C ASN A 7 4.94 14.38 4.08
N TYR A 8 4.43 13.15 3.92
CA TYR A 8 5.07 11.94 4.44
C TYR A 8 6.48 11.73 3.87
N ASP A 9 6.66 11.88 2.56
CA ASP A 9 7.93 11.62 1.87
C ASP A 9 9.03 12.60 2.31
N GLU A 10 8.70 13.89 2.50
CA GLU A 10 9.63 14.87 3.05
C GLU A 10 10.01 14.57 4.51
N SER A 11 9.04 14.22 5.34
CA SER A 11 9.29 13.81 6.73
C SER A 11 10.21 12.61 6.81
N GLU A 12 10.02 11.63 5.94
CA GLU A 12 10.85 10.42 5.92
C GLU A 12 12.28 10.74 5.46
N LYS A 13 12.46 11.53 4.41
CA LYS A 13 13.80 11.99 3.96
C LYS A 13 14.55 12.70 5.09
N LEU A 14 13.88 13.62 5.79
CA LEU A 14 14.46 14.32 6.93
C LEU A 14 14.83 13.37 8.08
N THR A 15 13.99 12.38 8.34
CA THR A 15 14.26 11.35 9.36
C THR A 15 15.51 10.55 9.00
N GLN A 16 15.66 10.12 7.75
CA GLN A 16 16.83 9.40 7.27
C GLN A 16 18.11 10.23 7.40
N GLU A 17 18.06 11.51 7.02
CA GLU A 17 19.19 12.44 7.14
C GLU A 17 19.61 12.62 8.62
N LYS A 18 18.66 12.90 9.48
CA LYS A 18 18.92 13.08 10.92
C LYS A 18 19.45 11.81 11.56
N ALA A 19 18.94 10.65 11.17
CA ALA A 19 19.40 9.38 11.70
C ALA A 19 20.86 9.10 11.32
N ARG A 20 21.26 9.37 10.08
CA ARG A 20 22.66 9.23 9.63
C ARG A 20 23.60 10.12 10.44
N ASN A 21 23.21 11.37 10.67
CA ASN A 21 24.05 12.35 11.38
C ASN A 21 24.15 12.09 12.89
N ASN A 22 23.22 11.35 13.47
CA ASN A 22 23.17 11.11 14.92
C ASN A 22 23.28 9.63 15.32
N ILE A 23 23.55 8.73 14.36
CA ILE A 23 23.62 7.28 14.57
C ILE A 23 22.33 6.73 15.20
N TRP A 24 21.17 7.25 14.75
CA TRP A 24 19.87 6.78 15.22
C TRP A 24 19.38 5.59 14.39
N CYS A 25 18.64 4.69 15.02
CA CYS A 25 17.94 3.63 14.33
C CYS A 25 16.63 4.18 13.77
N VAL A 26 16.43 4.06 12.45
CA VAL A 26 15.16 4.37 11.80
C VAL A 26 14.24 3.16 11.88
N ILE A 27 12.99 3.37 12.26
CA ILE A 27 11.93 2.37 12.16
C ILE A 27 10.84 2.97 11.27
N SER A 28 10.78 2.50 10.02
CA SER A 28 9.81 2.93 9.01
C SER A 28 9.18 1.70 8.34
N ASP A 29 7.94 1.83 7.91
CA ASP A 29 7.22 0.80 7.17
C ASP A 29 7.68 0.73 5.70
N ARG A 30 8.14 1.84 5.11
CA ARG A 30 8.57 1.90 3.71
C ARG A 30 10.03 1.47 3.53
N SER A 31 10.26 0.59 2.57
CA SER A 31 11.62 0.18 2.18
C SER A 31 12.19 1.04 1.05
N TYR A 32 13.49 1.23 1.10
CA TYR A 32 14.31 1.87 0.07
C TYR A 32 15.65 1.15 -0.03
N GLU A 33 16.51 1.57 -0.94
CA GLU A 33 17.83 0.94 -1.12
C GLU A 33 18.66 0.96 0.16
N GLY A 34 19.13 -0.21 0.57
CA GLY A 34 19.87 -0.38 1.83
C GLY A 34 19.02 -0.44 3.11
N TYR A 35 17.68 -0.24 3.02
CA TYR A 35 16.79 -0.31 4.16
C TYR A 35 15.58 -1.22 3.86
N THR A 36 15.69 -2.49 4.19
CA THR A 36 14.66 -3.49 3.83
C THR A 36 14.21 -4.35 5.00
N GLU A 37 14.98 -4.48 6.07
CA GLU A 37 14.68 -5.46 7.13
C GLU A 37 13.42 -5.12 7.92
N PHE A 38 13.32 -3.92 8.50
CA PHE A 38 12.12 -3.52 9.23
C PHE A 38 10.85 -3.56 8.36
N PRO A 39 10.87 -3.02 7.12
CA PRO A 39 9.72 -3.13 6.23
C PRO A 39 9.27 -4.56 5.94
N LYS A 40 10.18 -5.53 5.85
CA LYS A 40 9.80 -6.95 5.69
C LYS A 40 9.04 -7.50 6.90
N TYR A 41 9.43 -7.10 8.13
CA TYR A 41 8.68 -7.49 9.32
C TYR A 41 7.28 -6.88 9.34
N VAL A 42 7.14 -5.61 8.94
CA VAL A 42 5.83 -4.98 8.81
C VAL A 42 4.95 -5.70 7.80
N MET A 43 5.51 -6.09 6.64
CA MET A 43 4.78 -6.90 5.64
C MET A 43 4.30 -8.24 6.22
N LYS A 44 5.14 -8.91 7.01
CA LYS A 44 4.75 -10.17 7.65
C LYS A 44 3.60 -10.01 8.64
N ILE A 45 3.52 -8.87 9.33
CA ILE A 45 2.40 -8.58 10.22
C ILE A 45 1.08 -8.48 9.41
N TYR A 46 1.11 -7.87 8.25
CA TYR A 46 -0.06 -7.81 7.36
C TYR A 46 -0.50 -9.20 6.84
N GLU A 47 0.39 -10.18 6.78
CA GLU A 47 0.04 -11.57 6.44
C GLU A 47 -0.95 -12.17 7.45
N VAL A 48 -0.92 -11.74 8.73
CA VAL A 48 -1.83 -12.24 9.78
C VAL A 48 -3.27 -11.93 9.43
N ASN A 49 -3.57 -10.69 9.06
CA ASN A 49 -4.94 -10.29 8.69
C ASN A 49 -5.48 -11.14 7.54
N THR A 50 -4.64 -11.41 6.55
CA THR A 50 -5.04 -12.24 5.40
C THR A 50 -5.24 -13.69 5.78
N TYR A 51 -4.37 -14.22 6.63
CA TYR A 51 -4.52 -15.59 7.14
C TYR A 51 -5.85 -15.77 7.89
N GLU A 52 -6.17 -14.83 8.77
CA GLU A 52 -7.45 -14.83 9.48
C GLU A 52 -8.64 -14.73 8.52
N ALA A 53 -8.58 -13.84 7.52
CA ALA A 53 -9.62 -13.72 6.51
C ALA A 53 -9.81 -15.02 5.72
N VAL A 54 -8.73 -15.68 5.31
CA VAL A 54 -8.78 -16.94 4.55
C VAL A 54 -9.41 -18.07 5.36
N ILE A 55 -9.07 -18.19 6.65
CA ILE A 55 -9.64 -19.26 7.49
C ILE A 55 -11.09 -19.00 7.91
N GLN A 56 -11.53 -17.75 7.92
CA GLN A 56 -12.90 -17.37 8.29
C GLN A 56 -13.85 -17.38 7.10
N GLN A 57 -13.34 -17.29 5.87
CA GLN A 57 -14.17 -17.24 4.66
C GLN A 57 -14.51 -18.65 4.17
N ASN A 58 -15.80 -18.86 3.90
CA ASN A 58 -16.27 -20.08 3.24
C ASN A 58 -16.29 -19.98 1.72
N VAL A 59 -15.96 -18.81 1.16
CA VAL A 59 -16.02 -18.52 -0.28
C VAL A 59 -14.63 -18.15 -0.79
N LYS A 60 -14.25 -18.74 -1.91
CA LYS A 60 -12.96 -18.42 -2.58
C LYS A 60 -13.10 -17.12 -3.40
N PRO A 61 -12.39 -16.04 -3.06
CA PRO A 61 -12.50 -14.79 -3.81
C PRO A 61 -11.84 -14.91 -5.20
N ALA A 62 -12.55 -14.60 -6.25
CA ALA A 62 -11.98 -14.51 -7.60
C ALA A 62 -11.17 -13.21 -7.80
N HIS A 63 -11.57 -12.14 -7.13
CA HIS A 63 -10.94 -10.81 -7.18
C HIS A 63 -10.73 -10.29 -5.77
N VAL A 64 -9.58 -9.64 -5.53
CA VAL A 64 -9.25 -8.99 -4.27
C VAL A 64 -8.80 -7.57 -4.55
N PHE A 65 -9.53 -6.60 -4.04
CA PHE A 65 -9.20 -5.18 -4.13
C PHE A 65 -8.41 -4.78 -2.90
N LEU A 66 -7.24 -4.21 -3.10
CA LEU A 66 -6.35 -3.78 -2.03
C LEU A 66 -6.05 -2.30 -2.17
N GLN A 67 -6.37 -1.54 -1.11
CA GLN A 67 -5.90 -0.17 -1.04
C GLN A 67 -4.38 -0.14 -0.94
N THR A 68 -3.76 0.78 -1.63
CA THR A 68 -2.32 0.96 -1.56
C THR A 68 -1.91 2.36 -1.16
N LYS A 69 -0.82 2.42 -0.44
CA LYS A 69 0.06 3.54 -0.19
C LYS A 69 1.42 3.19 -0.82
N ALA A 70 2.43 2.94 0.01
CA ALA A 70 3.72 2.43 -0.47
C ALA A 70 3.67 0.95 -0.94
N GLY A 71 2.59 0.21 -0.67
CA GLY A 71 2.34 -1.15 -1.14
C GLY A 71 2.65 -2.28 -0.17
N ASN A 72 3.12 -2.01 1.04
CA ASN A 72 3.55 -3.06 1.98
C ASN A 72 2.40 -3.97 2.43
N LEU A 73 1.22 -3.39 2.73
CA LEU A 73 0.01 -4.16 3.03
C LEU A 73 -0.35 -5.06 1.84
N ALA A 74 -0.45 -4.47 0.66
CA ALA A 74 -0.81 -5.21 -0.54
C ALA A 74 0.19 -6.34 -0.85
N ALA A 75 1.49 -6.12 -0.61
CA ALA A 75 2.51 -7.15 -0.78
C ALA A 75 2.35 -8.30 0.23
N GLY A 76 2.14 -7.99 1.52
CA GLY A 76 1.90 -9.00 2.56
C GLY A 76 0.66 -9.84 2.27
N VAL A 77 -0.46 -9.17 1.96
CA VAL A 77 -1.72 -9.83 1.59
C VAL A 77 -1.54 -10.75 0.37
N THR A 78 -0.92 -10.24 -0.70
CA THR A 78 -0.71 -11.00 -1.93
C THR A 78 0.12 -12.26 -1.69
N VAL A 79 1.23 -12.13 -0.95
CA VAL A 79 2.11 -13.27 -0.63
C VAL A 79 1.35 -14.33 0.18
N ASN A 80 0.56 -13.92 1.16
CA ASN A 80 -0.20 -14.84 1.99
C ASN A 80 -1.29 -15.56 1.19
N LEU A 81 -2.05 -14.85 0.35
CA LEU A 81 -3.07 -15.45 -0.52
C LEU A 81 -2.46 -16.49 -1.45
N PHE A 82 -1.33 -16.19 -2.07
CA PHE A 82 -0.67 -17.11 -3.01
C PHE A 82 -0.03 -18.32 -2.32
N ARG A 83 0.26 -18.23 -1.02
CA ARG A 83 0.76 -19.37 -0.22
C ARG A 83 -0.34 -20.28 0.28
N ASN A 84 -1.48 -19.72 0.64
CA ASN A 84 -2.52 -20.45 1.38
C ASN A 84 -3.73 -20.84 0.53
N LEU A 85 -3.84 -20.30 -0.68
CA LEU A 85 -4.88 -20.71 -1.62
C LEU A 85 -4.29 -21.63 -2.70
N ASP A 86 -5.08 -22.63 -3.10
CA ASP A 86 -4.79 -23.55 -4.20
C ASP A 86 -5.00 -22.94 -5.60
N TYR A 87 -5.31 -21.67 -5.66
CA TYR A 87 -5.53 -20.88 -6.87
C TYR A 87 -5.02 -19.45 -6.63
N ALA A 88 -4.78 -18.69 -7.70
CA ALA A 88 -4.35 -17.29 -7.64
C ALA A 88 -5.53 -16.34 -7.92
N PRO A 89 -6.08 -15.65 -6.91
CA PRO A 89 -7.07 -14.63 -7.15
C PRO A 89 -6.47 -13.46 -7.94
N ARG A 90 -7.30 -12.74 -8.69
CA ARG A 90 -6.87 -11.51 -9.35
C ARG A 90 -6.78 -10.39 -8.32
N ILE A 91 -5.57 -9.91 -8.07
CA ILE A 91 -5.32 -8.78 -7.17
C ILE A 91 -5.41 -7.48 -7.97
N ILE A 92 -6.13 -6.51 -7.43
CA ILE A 92 -6.33 -5.18 -8.01
C ILE A 92 -5.90 -4.15 -6.97
N LEU A 93 -4.90 -3.33 -7.30
CA LEU A 93 -4.48 -2.22 -6.45
C LEU A 93 -5.39 -1.02 -6.68
N ALA A 94 -5.81 -0.37 -5.61
CA ALA A 94 -6.64 0.82 -5.65
C ALA A 94 -5.96 1.98 -4.91
N GLU A 95 -5.83 3.11 -5.58
CA GLU A 95 -5.18 4.33 -5.08
C GLU A 95 -6.06 5.55 -5.29
N PRO A 96 -5.91 6.60 -4.46
CA PRO A 96 -6.45 7.92 -4.78
C PRO A 96 -5.74 8.50 -6.02
N GLU A 97 -6.47 9.21 -6.86
CA GLU A 97 -5.92 9.81 -8.09
C GLU A 97 -4.75 10.77 -7.86
N ASN A 98 -4.74 11.48 -6.71
CA ASN A 98 -3.68 12.42 -6.35
C ASN A 98 -2.42 11.76 -5.78
N THR A 99 -2.44 10.44 -5.55
CA THR A 99 -1.34 9.66 -4.97
C THR A 99 -1.18 8.32 -5.67
N ASP A 100 -1.32 8.31 -7.00
CA ASP A 100 -1.40 7.13 -7.86
C ASP A 100 -0.02 6.55 -8.24
N CYS A 101 0.91 6.50 -7.29
CA CYS A 101 2.29 6.08 -7.55
C CYS A 101 2.39 4.64 -8.08
N TRP A 102 1.49 3.74 -7.72
CA TRP A 102 1.44 2.38 -8.25
C TRP A 102 0.92 2.35 -9.69
N VAL A 103 -0.15 3.09 -9.99
CA VAL A 103 -0.67 3.22 -11.37
C VAL A 103 0.43 3.74 -12.30
N GLN A 104 1.13 4.80 -11.90
CA GLN A 104 2.22 5.38 -12.69
C GLN A 104 3.41 4.41 -12.80
N SER A 105 3.80 3.77 -11.71
CA SER A 105 4.89 2.81 -11.69
C SER A 105 4.61 1.60 -12.59
N MET A 106 3.39 1.07 -12.57
CA MET A 106 2.97 -0.04 -13.42
C MET A 106 2.95 0.36 -14.90
N LYS A 107 2.47 1.55 -15.25
CA LYS A 107 2.50 2.07 -16.62
C LYS A 107 3.92 2.17 -17.16
N HIS A 108 4.85 2.67 -16.34
CA HIS A 108 6.24 2.89 -16.74
C HIS A 108 7.14 1.67 -16.51
N GLN A 109 6.63 0.58 -15.95
CA GLN A 109 7.38 -0.65 -15.61
C GLN A 109 8.61 -0.39 -14.71
N LYS A 110 8.55 0.66 -13.90
CA LYS A 110 9.58 1.04 -12.92
C LYS A 110 8.97 1.90 -11.82
N PRO A 111 9.55 1.95 -10.62
CA PRO A 111 9.13 2.87 -9.59
C PRO A 111 9.11 4.32 -10.09
N VAL A 112 7.99 4.98 -9.93
CA VAL A 112 7.78 6.40 -10.26
C VAL A 112 7.44 7.14 -8.97
N VAL A 113 8.01 8.33 -8.79
CA VAL A 113 7.66 9.24 -7.69
C VAL A 113 6.58 10.19 -8.19
N CYS A 114 5.44 10.20 -7.53
CA CYS A 114 4.41 11.21 -7.76
C CYS A 114 4.77 12.47 -6.96
N GLU A 115 4.95 13.57 -7.66
CA GLU A 115 5.25 14.88 -7.08
C GLU A 115 3.98 15.73 -6.99
N GLY A 116 3.98 16.71 -6.09
CA GLY A 116 2.92 17.70 -5.96
C GLY A 116 2.22 17.66 -4.61
N ILE A 117 0.99 18.15 -4.59
CA ILE A 117 0.14 18.11 -3.38
C ILE A 117 -0.43 16.70 -3.27
N LEU A 118 0.23 15.87 -2.47
CA LEU A 118 -0.21 14.50 -2.18
C LEU A 118 -1.40 14.53 -1.21
N ASP A 119 -2.43 15.29 -1.55
CA ASP A 119 -3.63 15.43 -0.73
C ASP A 119 -4.70 14.42 -1.17
N THR A 120 -5.22 13.72 -0.19
CA THR A 120 -6.26 12.71 -0.39
C THR A 120 -7.18 12.70 0.83
N TYR A 121 -8.44 12.36 0.62
CA TYR A 121 -9.42 12.18 1.69
C TYR A 121 -8.92 11.23 2.80
N ARG A 122 -8.08 10.26 2.45
CA ARG A 122 -7.45 9.30 3.36
C ARG A 122 -5.98 9.65 3.59
N ALA A 123 -5.69 10.53 4.54
CA ALA A 123 -4.33 10.95 4.88
C ALA A 123 -3.37 9.76 5.15
N GLY A 124 -3.88 8.64 5.65
CA GLY A 124 -3.08 7.43 5.90
C GLY A 124 -2.49 6.76 4.65
N ILE A 125 -3.02 7.07 3.45
CA ILE A 125 -2.50 6.55 2.17
C ILE A 125 -1.87 7.65 1.29
N ALA A 126 -1.66 8.85 1.83
CA ALA A 126 -0.99 9.95 1.16
C ALA A 126 0.53 9.70 1.06
N CYS A 127 0.98 9.08 -0.03
CA CYS A 127 2.39 8.78 -0.29
C CYS A 127 2.64 8.75 -1.81
N GLY A 128 3.64 9.48 -2.25
CA GLY A 128 4.02 9.56 -3.67
C GLY A 128 5.05 8.54 -4.11
N THR A 129 5.51 7.63 -3.23
CA THR A 129 6.62 6.72 -3.55
C THR A 129 6.30 5.28 -3.17
N VAL A 130 6.54 4.35 -4.08
CA VAL A 130 6.39 2.92 -3.82
C VAL A 130 7.53 2.38 -2.95
N SER A 131 7.22 1.43 -2.07
CA SER A 131 8.21 0.70 -1.27
C SER A 131 8.98 -0.27 -2.15
N TRP A 132 10.30 -0.26 -2.08
CA TRP A 132 11.15 -1.10 -2.94
C TRP A 132 10.85 -2.59 -2.82
N VAL A 133 10.75 -3.12 -1.60
CA VAL A 133 10.45 -4.55 -1.41
C VAL A 133 9.06 -4.88 -1.93
N ALA A 134 8.08 -4.00 -1.69
CA ALA A 134 6.72 -4.18 -2.22
C ALA A 134 6.72 -4.19 -3.76
N TRP A 135 7.47 -3.28 -4.40
CA TRP A 135 7.62 -3.25 -5.85
C TRP A 135 8.14 -4.57 -6.41
N ASN A 136 9.19 -5.11 -5.82
CA ASN A 136 9.79 -6.36 -6.27
C ASN A 136 8.87 -7.59 -6.17
N ILE A 137 7.84 -7.50 -5.32
CA ILE A 137 6.81 -8.54 -5.18
C ILE A 137 5.66 -8.27 -6.16
N LEU A 138 5.08 -7.07 -6.08
CA LEU A 138 3.81 -6.77 -6.73
C LEU A 138 3.91 -6.57 -8.24
N ASN A 139 5.02 -6.03 -8.76
CA ASN A 139 5.21 -5.86 -10.21
C ASN A 139 5.25 -7.19 -10.98
N LYS A 140 5.54 -8.29 -10.31
CA LYS A 140 5.57 -9.64 -10.88
C LYS A 140 4.23 -10.37 -10.77
N THR A 141 3.41 -9.99 -9.80
CA THR A 141 2.20 -10.73 -9.43
C THR A 141 0.92 -10.00 -9.83
N ILE A 142 0.95 -8.67 -9.85
CA ILE A 142 -0.22 -7.83 -10.12
C ILE A 142 -0.14 -7.24 -11.52
N LYS A 143 -1.28 -7.26 -12.22
CA LYS A 143 -1.41 -6.70 -13.57
C LYS A 143 -2.41 -5.57 -13.67
N THR A 144 -3.11 -5.26 -12.58
CA THR A 144 -4.17 -4.27 -12.57
C THR A 144 -3.99 -3.33 -11.39
N SER A 145 -3.88 -2.04 -11.69
CA SER A 145 -3.92 -0.96 -10.72
C SER A 145 -4.89 0.11 -11.23
N ILE A 146 -5.72 0.64 -10.33
CA ILE A 146 -6.70 1.67 -10.64
C ILE A 146 -6.53 2.86 -9.72
N ASN A 147 -6.81 4.04 -10.21
CA ASN A 147 -6.98 5.23 -9.39
C ASN A 147 -8.46 5.52 -9.18
N ILE A 148 -8.79 6.09 -8.04
CA ILE A 148 -10.14 6.41 -7.63
C ILE A 148 -10.20 7.92 -7.38
N SER A 149 -11.11 8.61 -8.07
CA SER A 149 -11.29 10.04 -7.86
C SER A 149 -11.96 10.33 -6.52
N ILE A 150 -11.67 11.50 -5.99
CA ILE A 150 -12.27 11.96 -4.72
C ILE A 150 -13.79 12.14 -4.88
N GLU A 151 -14.25 12.56 -6.05
CA GLU A 151 -15.67 12.70 -6.37
C GLU A 151 -16.40 11.36 -6.29
N PHE A 152 -15.79 10.30 -6.80
CA PHE A 152 -16.35 8.95 -6.71
C PHE A 152 -16.48 8.49 -5.25
N LEU A 153 -15.52 8.82 -4.40
CA LEU A 153 -15.59 8.51 -2.96
C LEU A 153 -16.77 9.20 -2.28
N TYR A 154 -17.07 10.45 -2.63
CA TYR A 154 -18.23 11.17 -2.09
C TYR A 154 -19.56 10.55 -2.52
N THR A 155 -19.65 10.00 -3.72
CA THR A 155 -20.87 9.32 -4.17
C THR A 155 -21.11 7.97 -3.50
N LEU A 156 -20.05 7.39 -2.92
CA LEU A 156 -20.08 6.11 -2.22
C LEU A 156 -20.31 6.24 -0.70
N THR A 157 -20.38 7.46 -0.16
CA THR A 157 -20.61 7.70 1.28
C THR A 157 -22.07 7.59 1.69
N ASP A 158 -22.97 7.19 0.80
CA ASP A 158 -24.34 6.83 1.16
C ASP A 158 -24.36 5.51 1.96
N GLU A 159 -25.34 5.32 2.84
CA GLU A 159 -25.42 4.19 3.80
C GLU A 159 -25.23 2.80 3.15
N SER A 160 -25.60 2.65 1.90
CA SER A 160 -25.42 1.43 1.11
C SER A 160 -23.95 1.02 0.92
N PHE A 161 -23.00 1.95 1.00
CA PHE A 161 -21.57 1.65 0.84
C PHE A 161 -20.93 1.07 2.10
N ILE A 162 -21.44 1.46 3.26
CA ILE A 162 -20.97 0.91 4.54
C ILE A 162 -21.30 -0.59 4.61
N GLU A 163 -22.47 -1.00 4.16
CA GLU A 163 -22.84 -2.41 4.04
C GLU A 163 -21.92 -3.17 3.06
N PHE A 164 -21.61 -2.60 1.90
CA PHE A 164 -20.75 -3.23 0.90
C PHE A 164 -19.31 -3.45 1.41
N CYS A 165 -18.74 -2.49 2.14
CA CYS A 165 -17.40 -2.59 2.72
C CYS A 165 -17.31 -3.59 3.88
N ILE A 166 -18.37 -3.76 4.66
CA ILE A 166 -18.40 -4.67 5.81
C ILE A 166 -18.56 -6.14 5.35
N PHE A 167 -19.27 -6.39 4.26
CA PHE A 167 -19.51 -7.74 3.74
C PHE A 167 -18.42 -8.26 2.77
N ASN A 168 -17.45 -7.44 2.36
CA ASN A 168 -16.41 -7.81 1.41
C ASN A 168 -14.97 -7.70 1.94
N ILE A 169 -14.81 -7.59 3.27
CA ILE A 169 -13.51 -7.67 3.95
C ILE A 169 -13.30 -9.08 4.47
#